data_e334de54176a9523fa8749f63011d956
#
_entry.id   e334de54176a9523fa8749f63011d956
#
_cell.length_a   1.000
_cell.length_b   1.000
_cell.length_c   1.000
_cell.angle_alpha   90.00
_cell.angle_beta   90.00
_cell.angle_gamma   90.00
#
_symmetry.space_group_name_H-M   'P 1'
#
loop_
_entity.id
_entity.type
_entity.pdbx_description
1 polymer ?
#
loop_
_entity_poly.entity_id
_entity_poly.type
_entity_poly.pdbx_seq_one_letter_code
_entity_poly.pdbx_strand_id
1 'polypeptide(L)'
;MESKRLGLCHKSLFVVPNHLTEQWSGEFLRLYPSANILVATKKDFEPKNRKKFCARIATGEYDAVIIGHSQFEKIPVSMERQQRLLAEQIFEVEEGLRELKSQRAERFTIKSLERTKRGLEAKLKKLQDSSRKDDVVTFEQLGVDRLYVDEAHNYKNLFLYTKMRNVAGLSATDAQKSSDMLLKCRYIDEITDSRGVVFATGTVSYTHLRAH
;
A
#
# COMPACT_ATOMS: atom_id res chain seq x y z
N MET A 1 21.23 4.11 -1.47
CA MET A 1 22.55 4.45 -0.90
C MET A 1 22.77 5.96 -0.83
N GLU A 2 22.78 6.68 -1.95
CA GLU A 2 23.09 8.12 -1.96
C GLU A 2 22.15 8.96 -1.07
N SER A 3 20.84 8.71 -1.11
CA SER A 3 19.89 9.41 -0.23
C SER A 3 20.20 9.20 1.26
N LYS A 4 20.62 7.99 1.65
CA LYS A 4 21.03 7.69 3.04
C LYS A 4 22.34 8.41 3.39
N ARG A 5 23.32 8.39 2.48
CA ARG A 5 24.60 9.11 2.65
C ARG A 5 24.40 10.62 2.85
N LEU A 6 23.41 11.20 2.17
CA LEU A 6 23.06 12.62 2.28
C LEU A 6 22.13 12.93 3.47
N GLY A 7 21.75 11.94 4.28
CA GLY A 7 20.82 12.12 5.40
C GLY A 7 19.36 12.38 4.97
N LEU A 8 19.02 12.09 3.71
CA LEU A 8 17.67 12.28 3.17
C LEU A 8 16.73 11.09 3.43
N CYS A 9 17.25 9.98 3.90
CA CYS A 9 16.50 8.83 4.39
C CYS A 9 17.32 8.00 5.35
N HIS A 10 16.65 7.24 6.22
CA HIS A 10 17.30 6.34 7.17
C HIS A 10 17.17 4.88 6.75
N LYS A 11 15.98 4.46 6.32
CA LYS A 11 15.71 3.06 5.99
C LYS A 11 14.89 2.92 4.72
N SER A 12 15.51 2.37 3.69
CA SER A 12 14.88 2.15 2.37
C SER A 12 14.30 0.75 2.24
N LEU A 13 13.04 0.65 1.77
CA LEU A 13 12.38 -0.61 1.43
C LEU A 13 12.15 -0.68 -0.08
N PHE A 14 12.63 -1.76 -0.70
CA PHE A 14 12.45 -2.07 -2.11
C PHE A 14 11.43 -3.20 -2.26
N VAL A 15 10.31 -2.91 -2.89
CA VAL A 15 9.24 -3.87 -3.18
C VAL A 15 9.32 -4.24 -4.65
N VAL A 16 9.66 -5.50 -4.91
CA VAL A 16 9.97 -5.98 -6.26
C VAL A 16 9.16 -7.25 -6.60
N PRO A 17 9.05 -7.65 -7.87
CA PRO A 17 8.46 -8.93 -8.21
C PRO A 17 9.15 -10.09 -7.48
N ASN A 18 8.35 -11.05 -6.98
CA ASN A 18 8.86 -12.12 -6.11
C ASN A 18 10.03 -12.93 -6.70
N HIS A 19 10.06 -13.08 -8.01
CA HIS A 19 11.12 -13.84 -8.71
C HIS A 19 12.39 -13.01 -8.95
N LEU A 20 12.35 -11.71 -8.73
CA LEU A 20 13.49 -10.80 -8.96
C LEU A 20 14.23 -10.40 -7.67
N THR A 21 13.80 -10.87 -6.49
CA THR A 21 14.41 -10.48 -5.20
C THR A 21 15.90 -10.80 -5.14
N GLU A 22 16.34 -11.96 -5.64
CA GLU A 22 17.74 -12.36 -5.67
C GLU A 22 18.55 -11.55 -6.69
N GLN A 23 17.99 -11.31 -7.88
CA GLN A 23 18.61 -10.46 -8.89
C GLN A 23 18.81 -9.04 -8.38
N TRP A 24 17.79 -8.43 -7.78
CA TRP A 24 17.88 -7.10 -7.19
C TRP A 24 18.97 -7.02 -6.11
N SER A 25 19.07 -8.04 -5.25
CA SER A 25 20.11 -8.07 -4.23
C SER A 25 21.51 -8.17 -4.81
N GLY A 26 21.68 -9.01 -5.85
CA GLY A 26 22.95 -9.15 -6.56
C GLY A 26 23.40 -7.86 -7.25
N GLU A 27 22.49 -7.21 -7.99
CA GLU A 27 22.79 -5.93 -8.64
C GLU A 27 23.05 -4.81 -7.63
N PHE A 28 22.32 -4.80 -6.51
CA PHE A 28 22.55 -3.82 -5.45
C PHE A 28 23.94 -3.95 -4.84
N LEU A 29 24.38 -5.18 -4.52
CA LEU A 29 25.73 -5.46 -3.98
C LEU A 29 26.82 -5.26 -5.02
N ARG A 30 26.53 -5.44 -6.31
CA ARG A 30 27.48 -5.13 -7.38
C ARG A 30 27.78 -3.63 -7.47
N LEU A 31 26.76 -2.78 -7.26
CA LEU A 31 26.92 -1.32 -7.23
C LEU A 31 27.50 -0.81 -5.91
N TYR A 32 27.13 -1.46 -4.80
CA TYR A 32 27.49 -1.08 -3.44
C TYR A 32 27.99 -2.29 -2.63
N PRO A 33 29.24 -2.76 -2.85
CA PRO A 33 29.72 -4.01 -2.27
C PRO A 33 29.75 -4.05 -0.74
N SER A 34 29.86 -2.90 -0.09
CA SER A 34 29.88 -2.78 1.39
C SER A 34 28.49 -2.56 2.01
N ALA A 35 27.42 -2.57 1.20
CA ALA A 35 26.09 -2.30 1.71
C ALA A 35 25.59 -3.42 2.62
N ASN A 36 25.01 -3.05 3.76
CA ASN A 36 24.28 -3.97 4.63
C ASN A 36 22.84 -4.10 4.16
N ILE A 37 22.51 -5.19 3.46
CA ILE A 37 21.17 -5.41 2.92
C ILE A 37 20.45 -6.56 3.61
N LEU A 38 19.12 -6.45 3.72
CA LEU A 38 18.25 -7.53 4.19
C LEU A 38 17.34 -7.96 3.04
N VAL A 39 17.42 -9.23 2.63
CA VAL A 39 16.59 -9.78 1.56
C VAL A 39 15.58 -10.75 2.16
N ALA A 40 14.30 -10.53 1.87
CA ALA A 40 13.23 -11.39 2.34
C ALA A 40 13.14 -12.69 1.54
N THR A 41 13.00 -13.80 2.24
CA THR A 41 12.74 -15.11 1.66
C THR A 41 11.28 -15.56 1.90
N LYS A 42 10.82 -16.58 1.17
CA LYS A 42 9.48 -17.15 1.39
C LYS A 42 9.30 -17.66 2.83
N LYS A 43 10.36 -18.23 3.43
CA LYS A 43 10.36 -18.78 4.79
C LYS A 43 10.18 -17.68 5.85
N ASP A 44 10.70 -16.48 5.62
CA ASP A 44 10.58 -15.35 6.54
C ASP A 44 9.13 -14.88 6.71
N PHE A 45 8.29 -15.11 5.70
CA PHE A 45 6.87 -14.74 5.70
C PHE A 45 5.90 -15.89 6.01
N GLU A 46 6.39 -17.03 6.46
CA GLU A 46 5.56 -18.03 7.11
C GLU A 46 4.98 -17.46 8.43
N PRO A 47 3.76 -17.85 8.86
CA PRO A 47 3.11 -17.27 10.03
C PRO A 47 3.98 -17.22 11.29
N LYS A 48 4.77 -18.26 11.53
CA LYS A 48 5.67 -18.38 12.71
C LYS A 48 6.91 -17.46 12.64
N ASN A 49 7.38 -17.08 11.44
CA ASN A 49 8.62 -16.36 11.22
C ASN A 49 8.39 -14.86 10.95
N ARG A 50 7.21 -14.49 10.43
CA ARG A 50 6.90 -13.12 9.97
C ARG A 50 7.13 -12.07 11.05
N LYS A 51 6.66 -12.30 12.28
CA LYS A 51 6.87 -11.38 13.40
C LYS A 51 8.36 -11.13 13.64
N LYS A 52 9.16 -12.21 13.65
CA LYS A 52 10.62 -12.14 13.85
C LYS A 52 11.29 -11.36 12.70
N PHE A 53 10.89 -11.59 11.46
CA PHE A 53 11.44 -10.88 10.31
C PHE A 53 11.10 -9.39 10.34
N CYS A 54 9.83 -9.03 10.61
CA CYS A 54 9.42 -7.64 10.77
C CYS A 54 10.16 -6.95 11.92
N ALA A 55 10.37 -7.64 13.05
CA ALA A 55 11.16 -7.13 14.15
C ALA A 55 12.63 -6.87 13.74
N ARG A 56 13.24 -7.75 12.93
CA ARG A 56 14.59 -7.52 12.35
C ARG A 56 14.64 -6.26 11.49
N ILE A 57 13.61 -6.02 10.66
CA ILE A 57 13.53 -4.77 9.88
C ILE A 57 13.46 -3.58 10.82
N ALA A 58 12.60 -3.64 11.85
CA ALA A 58 12.37 -2.54 12.78
C ALA A 58 13.64 -2.15 13.55
N THR A 59 14.36 -3.14 14.06
CA THR A 59 15.51 -2.93 14.95
C THR A 59 16.88 -2.90 14.28
N GLY A 60 16.95 -3.42 13.04
CA GLY A 60 18.22 -3.52 12.31
C GLY A 60 18.58 -2.26 11.54
N GLU A 61 19.87 -1.98 11.45
CA GLU A 61 20.43 -0.91 10.62
C GLU A 61 20.78 -1.47 9.23
N TYR A 62 19.88 -1.30 8.28
CA TYR A 62 20.06 -1.76 6.89
C TYR A 62 20.16 -0.57 5.94
N ASP A 63 20.96 -0.71 4.90
CA ASP A 63 21.04 0.23 3.79
C ASP A 63 19.90 0.04 2.81
N ALA A 64 19.47 -1.22 2.66
CA ALA A 64 18.30 -1.58 1.89
C ALA A 64 17.63 -2.84 2.46
N VAL A 65 16.30 -2.83 2.46
CA VAL A 65 15.49 -4.03 2.67
C VAL A 65 14.80 -4.36 1.36
N ILE A 66 15.00 -5.58 0.84
CA ILE A 66 14.43 -6.04 -0.43
C ILE A 66 13.38 -7.12 -0.15
N ILE A 67 12.17 -6.90 -0.62
CA ILE A 67 11.01 -7.74 -0.33
C ILE A 67 10.15 -7.95 -1.58
N GLY A 68 9.59 -9.14 -1.74
CA GLY A 68 8.68 -9.42 -2.84
C GLY A 68 7.28 -8.85 -2.62
N HIS A 69 6.53 -8.57 -3.70
CA HIS A 69 5.17 -8.04 -3.64
C HIS A 69 4.25 -8.83 -2.70
N SER A 70 4.22 -10.17 -2.84
CA SER A 70 3.35 -11.02 -2.01
C SER A 70 3.75 -11.07 -0.53
N GLN A 71 4.99 -10.74 -0.21
CA GLN A 71 5.49 -10.62 1.15
C GLN A 71 5.14 -9.26 1.74
N PHE A 72 5.29 -8.20 0.94
CA PHE A 72 4.92 -6.83 1.30
C PHE A 72 3.43 -6.72 1.66
N GLU A 73 2.55 -7.37 0.90
CA GLU A 73 1.11 -7.44 1.15
C GLU A 73 0.75 -8.12 2.49
N LYS A 74 1.65 -8.93 3.05
CA LYS A 74 1.45 -9.60 4.34
C LYS A 74 1.84 -8.75 5.56
N ILE A 75 2.48 -7.61 5.36
CA ILE A 75 2.80 -6.67 6.44
C ILE A 75 1.58 -5.77 6.63
N PRO A 76 0.87 -5.86 7.77
CA PRO A 76 -0.34 -5.08 7.97
C PRO A 76 -0.01 -3.61 8.24
N VAL A 77 -0.95 -2.75 7.88
CA VAL A 77 -1.01 -1.35 8.33
C VAL A 77 -1.80 -1.30 9.63
N SER A 78 -1.57 -0.29 10.46
CA SER A 78 -2.30 -0.11 11.72
C SER A 78 -3.82 -0.08 11.52
N MET A 79 -4.55 -0.57 12.53
CA MET A 79 -6.02 -0.65 12.50
C MET A 79 -6.65 0.73 12.34
N GLU A 80 -6.09 1.72 13.00
CA GLU A 80 -6.56 3.11 12.98
C GLU A 80 -6.52 3.68 11.56
N ARG A 81 -5.45 3.42 10.80
CA ARG A 81 -5.33 3.87 9.42
C ARG A 81 -6.31 3.16 8.50
N GLN A 82 -6.50 1.85 8.69
CA GLN A 82 -7.48 1.08 7.92
C GLN A 82 -8.90 1.59 8.18
N GLN A 83 -9.26 1.85 9.44
CA GLN A 83 -10.57 2.40 9.83
C GLN A 83 -10.78 3.79 9.24
N ARG A 84 -9.76 4.67 9.29
CA ARG A 84 -9.83 6.01 8.71
C ARG A 84 -10.11 5.96 7.21
N LEU A 85 -9.37 5.14 6.46
CA LEU A 85 -9.59 4.99 5.01
C LEU A 85 -11.02 4.52 4.71
N LEU A 86 -11.52 3.51 5.43
CA LEU A 86 -12.88 3.02 5.23
C LEU A 86 -13.92 4.09 5.56
N ALA A 87 -13.72 4.88 6.61
CA ALA A 87 -14.60 5.99 6.97
C ALA A 87 -14.59 7.09 5.89
N GLU A 88 -13.43 7.45 5.36
CA GLU A 88 -13.29 8.38 4.24
C GLU A 88 -14.06 7.89 3.00
N GLN A 89 -13.88 6.62 2.63
CA GLN A 89 -14.59 6.02 1.48
C GLN A 89 -16.11 5.99 1.68
N ILE A 90 -16.59 5.68 2.90
CA ILE A 90 -18.02 5.71 3.24
C ILE A 90 -18.56 7.14 3.08
N PHE A 91 -17.85 8.13 3.60
CA PHE A 91 -18.23 9.53 3.50
C PHE A 91 -18.32 10.00 2.04
N GLU A 92 -17.33 9.69 1.20
CA GLU A 92 -17.36 10.01 -0.23
C GLU A 92 -18.55 9.39 -0.96
N VAL A 93 -18.86 8.12 -0.66
CA VAL A 93 -20.04 7.44 -1.23
C VAL A 93 -21.35 8.06 -0.75
N GLU A 94 -21.43 8.49 0.51
CA GLU A 94 -22.61 9.19 1.06
C GLU A 94 -22.85 10.54 0.41
N GLU A 95 -21.80 11.33 0.23
CA GLU A 95 -21.86 12.61 -0.50
C GLU A 95 -22.37 12.38 -1.94
N GLY A 96 -21.80 11.41 -2.63
CA GLY A 96 -22.25 11.05 -3.97
C GLY A 96 -23.72 10.59 -4.01
N LEU A 97 -24.18 9.84 -3.01
CA LEU A 97 -25.58 9.44 -2.91
C LEU A 97 -26.53 10.64 -2.69
N ARG A 98 -26.13 11.62 -1.84
CA ARG A 98 -26.91 12.85 -1.63
C ARG A 98 -27.07 13.64 -2.92
N GLU A 99 -25.96 13.83 -3.64
CA GLU A 99 -25.98 14.54 -4.94
C GLU A 99 -26.87 13.85 -5.99
N LEU A 100 -26.71 12.53 -6.17
CA LEU A 100 -27.50 11.78 -7.14
C LEU A 100 -29.00 11.76 -6.80
N LYS A 101 -29.37 11.70 -5.51
CA LYS A 101 -30.77 11.80 -5.08
C LYS A 101 -31.34 13.19 -5.35
N SER A 102 -30.55 14.26 -5.19
CA SER A 102 -30.98 15.64 -5.49
C SER A 102 -31.19 15.87 -7.00
N GLN A 103 -30.36 15.24 -7.84
CA GLN A 103 -30.40 15.35 -9.30
C GLN A 103 -31.41 14.39 -9.98
N ARG A 104 -32.20 13.64 -9.20
CA ARG A 104 -33.14 12.61 -9.69
C ARG A 104 -32.46 11.59 -10.63
N ALA A 105 -31.22 11.21 -10.33
CA ALA A 105 -30.47 10.25 -11.12
C ALA A 105 -31.17 8.87 -11.20
N GLU A 106 -30.75 8.06 -12.17
CA GLU A 106 -31.30 6.73 -12.39
C GLU A 106 -31.25 5.85 -11.12
N ARG A 107 -32.36 5.20 -10.82
CA ARG A 107 -32.53 4.30 -9.67
C ARG A 107 -31.46 3.20 -9.60
N PHE A 108 -30.96 2.74 -10.75
CA PHE A 108 -29.92 1.71 -10.82
C PHE A 108 -28.59 2.20 -10.22
N THR A 109 -28.19 3.42 -10.52
CA THR A 109 -26.94 4.03 -10.00
C THR A 109 -27.02 4.22 -8.49
N ILE A 110 -28.15 4.70 -7.98
CA ILE A 110 -28.39 4.87 -6.56
C ILE A 110 -28.29 3.52 -5.82
N LYS A 111 -28.97 2.48 -6.31
CA LYS A 111 -28.89 1.13 -5.73
C LYS A 111 -27.47 0.54 -5.74
N SER A 112 -26.71 0.79 -6.81
CA SER A 112 -25.32 0.34 -6.90
C SER A 112 -24.44 0.98 -5.81
N LEU A 113 -24.57 2.28 -5.60
CA LEU A 113 -23.82 3.00 -4.54
C LEU A 113 -24.29 2.62 -3.14
N GLU A 114 -25.57 2.41 -2.91
CA GLU A 114 -26.06 1.91 -1.63
C GLU A 114 -25.50 0.52 -1.30
N ARG A 115 -25.33 -0.34 -2.32
CA ARG A 115 -24.69 -1.65 -2.15
C ARG A 115 -23.21 -1.50 -1.80
N THR A 116 -22.50 -0.59 -2.47
CA THR A 116 -21.09 -0.29 -2.17
C THR A 116 -20.94 0.22 -0.74
N LYS A 117 -21.77 1.17 -0.30
CA LYS A 117 -21.79 1.68 1.05
C LYS A 117 -21.93 0.56 2.08
N ARG A 118 -22.94 -0.30 1.93
CA ARG A 118 -23.17 -1.44 2.84
C ARG A 118 -21.96 -2.38 2.89
N GLY A 119 -21.28 -2.60 1.76
CA GLY A 119 -20.06 -3.39 1.70
C GLY A 119 -18.90 -2.78 2.50
N LEU A 120 -18.71 -1.47 2.42
CA LEU A 120 -17.69 -0.74 3.17
C LEU A 120 -18.00 -0.73 4.69
N GLU A 121 -19.26 -0.49 5.07
CA GLU A 121 -19.73 -0.54 6.47
C GLU A 121 -19.52 -1.94 7.09
N ALA A 122 -19.81 -3.00 6.32
CA ALA A 122 -19.57 -4.37 6.78
C ALA A 122 -18.08 -4.67 6.96
N LYS A 123 -17.20 -4.17 6.06
CA LYS A 123 -15.75 -4.27 6.20
C LYS A 123 -15.26 -3.51 7.45
N LEU A 124 -15.76 -2.30 7.69
CA LEU A 124 -15.41 -1.48 8.86
C LEU A 124 -15.80 -2.19 10.16
N LYS A 125 -17.02 -2.71 10.22
CA LYS A 125 -17.50 -3.48 11.39
C LYS A 125 -16.64 -4.72 11.65
N LYS A 126 -16.35 -5.50 10.60
CA LYS A 126 -15.48 -6.68 10.72
C LYS A 126 -14.09 -6.33 11.24
N LEU A 127 -13.54 -5.19 10.79
CA LEU A 127 -12.24 -4.70 11.25
C LEU A 127 -12.28 -4.33 12.74
N GLN A 128 -13.32 -3.66 13.19
CA GLN A 128 -13.54 -3.32 14.60
C GLN A 128 -13.67 -4.56 15.49
N ASP A 129 -14.39 -5.58 15.02
CA ASP A 129 -14.58 -6.83 15.77
C ASP A 129 -13.29 -7.66 15.85
N SER A 130 -12.37 -7.55 14.86
CA SER A 130 -11.10 -8.27 14.82
C SER A 130 -9.98 -7.62 15.63
N SER A 131 -10.15 -6.37 16.09
CA SER A 131 -9.12 -5.57 16.77
C SER A 131 -8.54 -6.19 18.06
N ARG A 132 -9.13 -7.27 18.56
CA ARG A 132 -8.73 -7.91 19.83
C ARG A 132 -7.62 -8.98 19.68
N LYS A 133 -7.10 -9.27 18.49
CA LYS A 133 -6.29 -10.48 18.25
C LYS A 133 -4.85 -10.29 17.78
N ASP A 134 -4.38 -9.10 17.41
CA ASP A 134 -3.12 -9.00 16.67
C ASP A 134 -2.00 -8.26 17.40
N ASP A 135 -1.13 -9.05 18.05
CA ASP A 135 0.24 -8.69 18.40
C ASP A 135 1.16 -8.86 17.16
N VAL A 136 0.86 -8.11 16.09
CA VAL A 136 1.62 -8.14 14.82
C VAL A 136 2.35 -6.81 14.63
N VAL A 137 3.62 -6.86 14.24
CA VAL A 137 4.39 -5.67 13.88
C VAL A 137 3.76 -5.04 12.63
N THR A 138 3.32 -3.80 12.74
CA THR A 138 2.71 -3.06 11.64
C THR A 138 3.77 -2.39 10.75
N PHE A 139 3.37 -1.94 9.56
CA PHE A 139 4.25 -1.27 8.61
C PHE A 139 4.90 -0.01 9.22
N GLU A 140 4.13 0.76 9.97
CA GLU A 140 4.59 1.97 10.65
C GLU A 140 5.73 1.68 11.65
N GLN A 141 5.69 0.51 12.29
CA GLN A 141 6.69 0.09 13.27
C GLN A 141 8.00 -0.37 12.64
N LEU A 142 8.05 -0.57 11.32
CA LEU A 142 9.29 -0.97 10.62
C LEU A 142 10.33 0.14 10.58
N GLY A 143 9.92 1.41 10.77
CA GLY A 143 10.81 2.57 10.68
C GLY A 143 11.30 2.85 9.27
N VAL A 144 10.55 2.42 8.25
CA VAL A 144 10.85 2.71 6.84
C VAL A 144 10.41 4.14 6.53
N ASP A 145 11.30 4.92 5.92
CA ASP A 145 11.05 6.30 5.49
C ASP A 145 11.23 6.51 3.98
N ARG A 146 11.60 5.45 3.24
CA ARG A 146 11.71 5.49 1.78
C ARG A 146 11.20 4.19 1.19
N LEU A 147 10.22 4.29 0.29
CA LEU A 147 9.58 3.17 -0.37
C LEU A 147 9.84 3.22 -1.88
N TYR A 148 10.45 2.19 -2.41
CA TYR A 148 10.64 1.98 -3.85
C TYR A 148 9.79 0.79 -4.29
N VAL A 149 8.92 0.96 -5.27
CA VAL A 149 8.05 -0.10 -5.77
C VAL A 149 8.30 -0.31 -7.25
N ASP A 150 8.87 -1.45 -7.58
CA ASP A 150 9.05 -1.90 -8.95
C ASP A 150 7.75 -2.56 -9.45
N GLU A 151 7.48 -2.46 -10.76
CA GLU A 151 6.26 -2.94 -11.40
C GLU A 151 4.98 -2.43 -10.69
N ALA A 152 4.97 -1.13 -10.37
CA ALA A 152 3.89 -0.47 -9.63
C ALA A 152 2.51 -0.60 -10.28
N HIS A 153 2.45 -0.91 -11.59
CA HIS A 153 1.20 -1.18 -12.31
C HIS A 153 0.39 -2.36 -11.72
N ASN A 154 1.02 -3.22 -10.91
CA ASN A 154 0.33 -4.29 -10.20
C ASN A 154 -0.69 -3.77 -9.16
N TYR A 155 -0.59 -2.50 -8.75
CA TYR A 155 -1.43 -1.85 -7.73
C TYR A 155 -2.41 -0.83 -8.30
N LYS A 156 -2.66 -0.85 -9.61
CA LYS A 156 -3.49 0.13 -10.32
C LYS A 156 -4.99 0.11 -9.98
N ASN A 157 -5.51 -0.99 -9.43
CA ASN A 157 -6.94 -1.16 -9.15
C ASN A 157 -7.32 -0.59 -7.79
N LEU A 158 -7.17 0.72 -7.62
CA LEU A 158 -7.61 1.43 -6.42
C LEU A 158 -9.10 1.78 -6.54
N PHE A 159 -9.85 1.63 -5.44
CA PHE A 159 -11.23 2.13 -5.39
C PHE A 159 -11.21 3.67 -5.44
N LEU A 160 -11.83 4.20 -6.46
CA LEU A 160 -12.07 5.64 -6.60
C LEU A 160 -13.57 5.84 -6.83
N TYR A 161 -14.21 6.59 -5.94
CA TYR A 161 -15.51 7.12 -6.25
C TYR A 161 -15.35 8.20 -7.32
N THR A 162 -15.97 8.02 -8.47
CA THR A 162 -15.99 9.02 -9.57
C THR A 162 -17.40 9.23 -10.06
N LYS A 163 -17.77 10.49 -10.30
CA LYS A 163 -19.02 10.87 -10.97
C LYS A 163 -19.02 10.49 -12.44
N MET A 164 -17.86 10.25 -13.03
CA MET A 164 -17.72 9.86 -14.43
C MET A 164 -17.92 8.36 -14.58
N ARG A 165 -18.87 7.96 -15.44
CA ARG A 165 -19.09 6.57 -15.81
C ARG A 165 -18.12 6.18 -16.93
N ASN A 166 -17.61 4.95 -16.88
CA ASN A 166 -16.81 4.33 -17.95
C ASN A 166 -15.54 5.11 -18.35
N VAL A 167 -14.83 5.69 -17.37
CA VAL A 167 -13.51 6.25 -17.66
C VAL A 167 -12.53 5.10 -17.89
N ALA A 168 -11.96 5.06 -19.09
CA ALA A 168 -10.97 4.04 -19.44
C ALA A 168 -9.80 4.08 -18.44
N GLY A 169 -9.46 2.92 -17.84
CA GLY A 169 -8.38 2.80 -16.86
C GLY A 169 -8.76 3.03 -15.40
N LEU A 170 -9.99 3.47 -15.09
CA LEU A 170 -10.50 3.53 -13.72
C LEU A 170 -11.32 2.28 -13.40
N SER A 171 -10.88 1.48 -12.44
CA SER A 171 -11.60 0.31 -11.96
C SER A 171 -12.50 0.69 -10.79
N ALA A 172 -13.79 0.34 -10.89
CA ALA A 172 -14.70 0.41 -9.73
C ALA A 172 -14.51 -0.74 -8.74
N THR A 173 -13.58 -1.67 -9.02
CA THR A 173 -13.27 -2.80 -8.15
C THR A 173 -12.12 -2.48 -7.21
N ASP A 174 -12.40 -2.57 -5.91
CA ASP A 174 -11.39 -2.45 -4.86
C ASP A 174 -10.53 -3.73 -4.82
N ALA A 175 -9.26 -3.62 -5.23
CA ALA A 175 -8.30 -4.67 -4.98
C ALA A 175 -7.66 -4.40 -3.61
N GLN A 176 -7.85 -5.29 -2.66
CA GLN A 176 -7.31 -5.18 -1.29
C GLN A 176 -5.82 -4.79 -1.28
N LYS A 177 -5.01 -5.34 -2.20
CA LYS A 177 -3.59 -4.99 -2.33
C LYS A 177 -3.34 -3.54 -2.72
N SER A 178 -4.22 -2.94 -3.55
CA SER A 178 -4.09 -1.53 -3.95
C SER A 178 -4.46 -0.58 -2.82
N SER A 179 -5.51 -0.89 -2.06
CA SER A 179 -5.87 -0.14 -0.85
C SER A 179 -4.82 -0.25 0.25
N ASP A 180 -4.20 -1.43 0.43
CA ASP A 180 -3.08 -1.65 1.34
C ASP A 180 -1.84 -0.83 0.92
N MET A 181 -1.49 -0.85 -0.38
CA MET A 181 -0.40 -0.02 -0.93
C MET A 181 -0.67 1.47 -0.70
N LEU A 182 -1.89 1.95 -0.96
CA LEU A 182 -2.27 3.35 -0.73
C LEU A 182 -2.04 3.78 0.73
N LEU A 183 -2.46 2.94 1.69
CA LEU A 183 -2.28 3.24 3.11
C LEU A 183 -0.80 3.36 3.49
N LYS A 184 0.04 2.46 2.97
CA LYS A 184 1.49 2.47 3.19
C LYS A 184 2.15 3.69 2.56
N CYS A 185 1.74 4.07 1.34
CA CYS A 185 2.22 5.28 0.68
C CYS A 185 1.80 6.54 1.45
N ARG A 186 0.53 6.66 1.85
CA ARG A 186 0.06 7.79 2.67
C ARG A 186 0.85 7.93 3.98
N TYR A 187 1.18 6.82 4.63
CA TYR A 187 2.03 6.85 5.82
C TYR A 187 3.43 7.41 5.52
N ILE A 188 4.07 6.90 4.46
CA ILE A 188 5.40 7.39 4.05
C ILE A 188 5.34 8.87 3.67
N ASP A 189 4.31 9.31 2.94
CA ASP A 189 4.13 10.70 2.55
C ASP A 189 3.95 11.63 3.76
N GLU A 190 3.18 11.20 4.76
CA GLU A 190 3.01 11.95 6.02
C GLU A 190 4.34 12.18 6.76
N ILE A 191 5.22 11.19 6.83
CA ILE A 191 6.49 11.29 7.57
C ILE A 191 7.64 11.91 6.76
N THR A 192 7.46 12.08 5.44
CA THR A 192 8.51 12.56 4.53
C THR A 192 8.14 13.78 3.72
N ASP A 193 7.03 14.46 4.05
CA ASP A 193 6.48 15.57 3.26
C ASP A 193 6.33 15.23 1.77
N SER A 194 5.71 14.07 1.48
CA SER A 194 5.45 13.54 0.14
C SER A 194 6.70 13.31 -0.72
N ARG A 195 7.84 12.99 -0.10
CA ARG A 195 9.12 12.75 -0.79
C ARG A 195 9.63 11.31 -0.65
N GLY A 196 8.87 10.44 0.03
CA GLY A 196 9.32 9.12 0.44
C GLY A 196 8.97 7.97 -0.52
N VAL A 197 8.11 8.16 -1.52
CA VAL A 197 7.61 7.09 -2.40
C VAL A 197 8.11 7.25 -3.82
N VAL A 198 8.61 6.16 -4.40
CA VAL A 198 9.07 6.08 -5.80
C VAL A 198 8.45 4.85 -6.46
N PHE A 199 7.70 5.07 -7.53
CA PHE A 199 7.15 4.01 -8.37
C PHE A 199 7.96 3.84 -9.65
N ALA A 200 8.26 2.59 -10.00
CA ALA A 200 8.88 2.23 -11.27
C ALA A 200 7.98 1.23 -12.01
N THR A 201 7.92 1.35 -13.33
CA THR A 201 7.26 0.39 -14.21
C THR A 201 7.84 0.46 -15.60
N GLY A 202 8.13 -0.69 -16.20
CA GLY A 202 8.53 -0.81 -17.60
C GLY A 202 7.35 -0.83 -18.57
N THR A 203 6.11 -0.90 -18.06
CA THR A 203 4.92 -0.93 -18.90
C THR A 203 4.55 0.49 -19.32
N VAL A 204 4.39 0.74 -20.62
CA VAL A 204 3.78 1.97 -21.12
C VAL A 204 2.30 1.94 -20.71
N SER A 205 2.01 2.46 -19.54
CA SER A 205 0.65 2.61 -19.04
C SER A 205 0.26 4.08 -19.17
N TYR A 206 -0.75 4.39 -19.98
CA TYR A 206 -1.39 5.70 -20.00
C TYR A 206 -2.21 5.96 -18.72
N THR A 207 -2.09 5.11 -17.72
CA THR A 207 -2.70 5.36 -16.43
C THR A 207 -1.92 6.47 -15.74
N HIS A 208 -2.48 7.67 -15.77
CA HIS A 208 -2.08 8.72 -14.85
C HIS A 208 -2.32 8.21 -13.43
N LEU A 209 -1.29 7.69 -12.78
CA LEU A 209 -1.24 7.60 -11.33
C LEU A 209 -1.18 9.05 -10.83
N ARG A 210 -2.34 9.72 -10.80
CA ARG A 210 -2.48 10.96 -10.05
C ARG A 210 -2.47 10.57 -8.57
N ALA A 211 -1.30 10.63 -7.97
CA ALA A 211 -1.19 10.88 -6.56
C ALA A 211 -1.70 12.31 -6.32
N HIS A 212 -2.83 12.43 -5.68
CA HIS A 212 -3.29 13.67 -5.06
C HIS A 212 -3.22 13.50 -3.56
#